data_0b1b91ef00908e6499120b4f86c79f20
#
_entry.id   0b1b91ef00908e6499120b4f86c79f20
#
_cell.length_a   1.000
_cell.length_b   1.000
_cell.length_c   1.000
_cell.angle_alpha   90.00
_cell.angle_beta   90.00
_cell.angle_gamma   90.00
#
_symmetry.space_group_name_H-M   'P 1'
#
loop_
_entity.id
_entity.type
_entity.pdbx_description
1 polymer ?
#
loop_
_entity_poly.entity_id
_entity_poly.type
_entity_poly.pdbx_seq_one_letter_code
_entity_poly.pdbx_strand_id
1 'polypeptide(L)'
;MRYVKEFAVVLALLMLAGCAGKPVQESPVATDEGIPAGQIYLYGEIPGIAAIEAYEAERGKECYERGMRHLFVELSHYTAQWLNLWMDAEDDEILGQLHQDWESTLSSGAETLDFYRTIKEQCPETVFHGTDVGHQYDSTGARYQDYLEERGLADTEDYRLTLEALQQGTTFAERGSDIYRENRMAAHFIREFDALDG
;
A
#
# COMPACT_ATOMS: atom_id res chain seq x y z
N MET A 1 27.11 -42.21 41.59
CA MET A 1 26.06 -41.22 41.78
C MET A 1 26.52 -39.74 41.91
N ARG A 2 27.81 -39.45 41.89
CA ARG A 2 28.36 -38.10 42.05
C ARG A 2 28.49 -37.32 40.74
N TYR A 3 28.68 -38.02 39.63
CA TYR A 3 28.84 -37.42 38.29
C TYR A 3 27.53 -36.95 37.63
N VAL A 4 26.37 -37.47 38.05
CA VAL A 4 25.05 -37.07 37.50
C VAL A 4 24.63 -35.69 37.98
N LYS A 5 25.06 -35.23 39.18
CA LYS A 5 24.74 -33.92 39.71
C LYS A 5 25.54 -32.78 39.08
N GLU A 6 26.78 -33.04 38.69
CA GLU A 6 27.62 -32.05 38.02
C GLU A 6 27.24 -31.83 36.58
N PHE A 7 26.75 -32.87 35.91
CA PHE A 7 26.22 -32.75 34.52
C PHE A 7 24.93 -31.95 34.45
N ALA A 8 24.05 -32.05 35.46
CA ALA A 8 22.79 -31.30 35.50
C ALA A 8 23.02 -29.78 35.74
N VAL A 9 24.06 -29.41 36.48
CA VAL A 9 24.43 -28.01 36.75
C VAL A 9 25.05 -27.36 35.52
N VAL A 10 25.87 -28.07 34.77
CA VAL A 10 26.49 -27.57 33.54
C VAL A 10 25.45 -27.42 32.41
N LEU A 11 24.48 -28.33 32.33
CA LEU A 11 23.41 -28.23 31.36
C LEU A 11 22.41 -27.10 31.68
N ALA A 12 22.15 -26.82 32.96
CA ALA A 12 21.31 -25.70 33.38
C ALA A 12 21.95 -24.32 33.12
N LEU A 13 23.28 -24.23 33.24
CA LEU A 13 24.03 -23.01 32.94
C LEU A 13 24.13 -22.72 31.42
N LEU A 14 24.14 -23.76 30.58
CA LEU A 14 24.09 -23.60 29.12
C LEU A 14 22.70 -23.17 28.58
N MET A 15 21.63 -23.46 29.30
CA MET A 15 20.27 -23.04 28.93
C MET A 15 19.97 -21.58 29.31
N LEU A 16 20.72 -20.99 30.20
CA LEU A 16 20.55 -19.56 30.61
C LEU A 16 21.34 -18.58 29.71
N ALA A 17 22.25 -19.07 28.88
CA ALA A 17 23.00 -18.23 27.94
C ALA A 17 22.30 -18.01 26.58
N GLY A 18 21.12 -18.62 26.35
CA GLY A 18 20.43 -18.66 25.08
C GLY A 18 19.39 -17.55 24.82
N CYS A 19 19.12 -16.66 25.78
CA CYS A 19 18.09 -15.60 25.65
C CYS A 19 18.64 -14.18 25.87
N ALA A 20 19.89 -13.92 25.46
CA ALA A 20 20.27 -12.53 25.20
C ALA A 20 19.76 -12.16 23.81
N GLY A 21 18.48 -11.81 23.71
CA GLY A 21 17.95 -11.14 22.54
C GLY A 21 18.84 -9.94 22.25
N LYS A 22 19.32 -9.81 21.00
CA LYS A 22 19.98 -8.57 20.57
C LYS A 22 19.04 -7.43 20.93
N PRO A 23 19.53 -6.33 21.51
CA PRO A 23 18.69 -5.17 21.73
C PRO A 23 18.07 -4.80 20.39
N VAL A 24 16.74 -4.68 20.34
CA VAL A 24 16.04 -4.08 19.20
C VAL A 24 16.64 -2.68 19.11
N GLN A 25 17.35 -2.43 18.03
CA GLN A 25 17.89 -1.12 17.76
C GLN A 25 16.66 -0.26 17.43
N GLU A 26 16.22 0.54 18.39
CA GLU A 26 15.20 1.56 18.11
C GLU A 26 15.72 2.41 16.96
N SER A 27 14.97 2.43 15.88
CA SER A 27 15.25 3.35 14.78
C SER A 27 15.27 4.76 15.37
N PRO A 28 16.24 5.62 14.99
CA PRO A 28 16.29 6.98 15.49
C PRO A 28 14.94 7.65 15.18
N VAL A 29 14.31 8.18 16.22
CA VAL A 29 13.16 9.08 16.08
C VAL A 29 13.62 10.21 15.16
N ALA A 30 12.95 10.38 14.04
CA ALA A 30 13.27 11.43 13.07
C ALA A 30 13.25 12.78 13.81
N THR A 31 14.40 13.40 13.89
CA THR A 31 14.51 14.78 14.36
C THR A 31 13.90 15.70 13.31
N ASP A 32 13.32 16.79 13.75
CA ASP A 32 12.55 17.82 13.03
C ASP A 32 13.36 18.60 11.95
N GLU A 33 14.40 18.01 11.40
CA GLU A 33 15.10 18.51 10.21
C GLU A 33 14.37 17.93 8.99
N GLY A 34 13.88 18.81 8.13
CA GLY A 34 13.01 18.49 6.99
C GLY A 34 13.38 17.20 6.27
N ILE A 35 12.36 16.49 5.76
CA ILE A 35 12.55 15.20 5.10
C ILE A 35 13.53 15.39 3.93
N PRO A 36 14.69 14.69 3.90
CA PRO A 36 15.58 14.75 2.74
C PRO A 36 14.83 14.28 1.49
N ALA A 37 15.04 14.93 0.35
CA ALA A 37 14.50 14.50 -0.93
C ALA A 37 14.81 13.00 -1.19
N GLY A 38 13.86 12.26 -1.73
CA GLY A 38 14.01 10.85 -2.06
C GLY A 38 13.87 9.86 -0.87
N GLN A 39 13.34 10.27 0.28
CA GLN A 39 13.01 9.33 1.36
C GLN A 39 11.74 8.55 1.07
N ILE A 40 11.79 7.25 1.37
CA ILE A 40 10.68 6.33 1.29
C ILE A 40 10.38 5.82 2.70
N TYR A 41 9.11 5.93 3.12
CA TYR A 41 8.59 5.31 4.33
C TYR A 41 7.75 4.11 3.93
N LEU A 42 8.13 2.93 4.40
CA LEU A 42 7.43 1.68 4.10
C LEU A 42 6.68 1.20 5.34
N TYR A 43 5.39 1.00 5.20
CA TYR A 43 4.51 0.45 6.23
C TYR A 43 3.96 -0.90 5.77
N GLY A 44 3.91 -1.87 6.70
CA GLY A 44 3.21 -3.13 6.47
C GLY A 44 1.75 -2.99 6.85
N GLU A 45 0.87 -3.40 5.97
CA GLU A 45 -0.58 -3.30 6.12
C GLU A 45 -1.23 -4.67 6.28
N ILE A 46 -2.34 -4.71 7.00
CA ILE A 46 -3.35 -5.77 6.95
C ILE A 46 -4.70 -5.07 6.75
N PRO A 47 -5.25 -5.05 5.53
CA PRO A 47 -6.50 -4.36 5.23
C PRO A 47 -7.66 -4.86 6.12
N GLY A 48 -8.59 -3.98 6.46
CA GLY A 48 -9.74 -4.30 7.29
C GLY A 48 -9.45 -4.38 8.80
N ILE A 49 -8.28 -3.91 9.24
CA ILE A 49 -7.95 -3.79 10.66
C ILE A 49 -7.96 -2.32 11.07
N ALA A 50 -9.07 -1.86 11.64
CA ALA A 50 -9.30 -0.46 11.99
C ALA A 50 -8.14 0.23 12.74
N ALA A 51 -7.45 -0.49 13.65
CA ALA A 51 -6.32 0.07 14.38
C ALA A 51 -5.08 0.30 13.50
N ILE A 52 -4.88 -0.55 12.47
CA ILE A 52 -3.78 -0.41 11.52
C ILE A 52 -4.08 0.75 10.58
N GLU A 53 -5.26 0.77 9.98
CA GLU A 53 -5.68 1.84 9.06
C GLU A 53 -5.71 3.23 9.73
N ALA A 54 -6.16 3.30 10.98
CA ALA A 54 -6.08 4.55 11.77
C ALA A 54 -4.63 4.99 12.03
N TYR A 55 -3.73 4.05 12.30
CA TYR A 55 -2.30 4.34 12.48
C TYR A 55 -1.67 4.80 11.16
N GLU A 56 -2.01 4.18 10.04
CA GLU A 56 -1.52 4.57 8.71
C GLU A 56 -2.00 5.97 8.32
N ALA A 57 -3.27 6.30 8.58
CA ALA A 57 -3.78 7.64 8.37
C ALA A 57 -3.03 8.70 9.20
N GLU A 58 -2.73 8.40 10.48
CA GLU A 58 -1.93 9.26 11.34
C GLU A 58 -0.51 9.45 10.80
N ARG A 59 0.15 8.37 10.38
CA ARG A 59 1.50 8.44 9.78
C ARG A 59 1.50 9.15 8.44
N GLY A 60 0.49 8.91 7.61
CA GLY A 60 0.27 9.62 6.35
C GLY A 60 0.18 11.13 6.56
N LYS A 61 -0.59 11.55 7.57
CA LYS A 61 -0.69 12.96 7.95
C LYS A 61 0.65 13.54 8.38
N GLU A 62 1.41 12.85 9.24
CA GLU A 62 2.73 13.32 9.65
C GLU A 62 3.70 13.47 8.47
N CYS A 63 3.67 12.53 7.54
CA CYS A 63 4.46 12.62 6.31
C CYS A 63 4.00 13.79 5.44
N TYR A 64 2.68 14.01 5.32
CA TYR A 64 2.10 15.12 4.58
C TYR A 64 2.49 16.49 5.17
N GLU A 65 2.45 16.65 6.48
CA GLU A 65 2.87 17.86 7.20
C GLU A 65 4.35 18.18 6.98
N ARG A 66 5.16 17.15 6.68
CA ARG A 66 6.58 17.28 6.32
C ARG A 66 6.83 17.51 4.82
N GLY A 67 5.78 17.64 4.02
CA GLY A 67 5.86 17.96 2.60
C GLY A 67 5.74 16.78 1.65
N MET A 68 5.54 15.55 2.12
CA MET A 68 5.27 14.40 1.24
C MET A 68 3.88 14.52 0.63
N ARG A 69 3.75 14.13 -0.65
CA ARG A 69 2.49 14.22 -1.40
C ARG A 69 2.12 12.92 -2.09
N HIS A 70 3.02 11.97 -2.19
CA HIS A 70 2.85 10.74 -2.95
C HIS A 70 2.61 9.57 -2.01
N LEU A 71 1.48 8.90 -2.16
CA LEU A 71 1.09 7.71 -1.41
C LEU A 71 1.01 6.52 -2.37
N PHE A 72 1.94 5.57 -2.21
CA PHE A 72 1.97 4.33 -2.95
C PHE A 72 1.11 3.29 -2.22
N VAL A 73 0.12 2.76 -2.92
CA VAL A 73 -0.87 1.85 -2.34
C VAL A 73 -0.87 0.50 -3.04
N GLU A 74 -1.20 -0.55 -2.29
CA GLU A 74 -1.37 -1.91 -2.81
C GLU A 74 -2.72 -2.05 -3.55
N LEU A 75 -2.90 -1.18 -4.54
CA LEU A 75 -4.03 -1.16 -5.45
C LEU A 75 -3.54 -1.11 -6.90
N SER A 76 -4.41 -1.46 -7.84
CA SER A 76 -4.10 -1.33 -9.25
C SER A 76 -3.94 0.13 -9.69
N HIS A 77 -3.27 0.34 -10.83
CA HIS A 77 -3.14 1.66 -11.46
C HIS A 77 -4.51 2.36 -11.58
N TYR A 78 -5.49 1.74 -12.23
CA TYR A 78 -6.80 2.35 -12.45
C TYR A 78 -7.58 2.63 -11.16
N THR A 79 -7.38 1.84 -10.11
CA THR A 79 -8.03 2.10 -8.82
C THR A 79 -7.42 3.34 -8.16
N ALA A 80 -6.09 3.50 -8.21
CA ALA A 80 -5.41 4.69 -7.72
C ALA A 80 -5.84 5.94 -8.52
N GLN A 81 -6.01 5.82 -9.85
CA GLN A 81 -6.50 6.94 -10.67
C GLN A 81 -7.95 7.32 -10.32
N TRP A 82 -8.83 6.35 -10.04
CA TRP A 82 -10.17 6.64 -9.52
C TRP A 82 -10.11 7.38 -8.18
N LEU A 83 -9.19 6.99 -7.27
CA LEU A 83 -8.99 7.71 -6.01
C LEU A 83 -8.49 9.13 -6.26
N ASN A 84 -7.58 9.36 -7.20
CA ASN A 84 -7.14 10.70 -7.57
C ASN A 84 -8.29 11.55 -8.10
N LEU A 85 -9.16 11.02 -8.94
CA LEU A 85 -10.38 11.71 -9.39
C LEU A 85 -11.34 12.01 -8.23
N TRP A 86 -11.45 11.08 -7.27
CA TRP A 86 -12.27 11.29 -6.09
C TRP A 86 -11.68 12.36 -5.15
N MET A 87 -10.36 12.49 -5.05
CA MET A 87 -9.74 13.57 -4.24
C MET A 87 -10.21 14.94 -4.67
N ASP A 88 -10.50 15.16 -5.97
CA ASP A 88 -10.99 16.42 -6.53
C ASP A 88 -12.53 16.50 -6.55
N ALA A 89 -13.25 15.41 -6.28
CA ALA A 89 -14.70 15.36 -6.32
C ALA A 89 -15.34 16.04 -5.10
N GLU A 90 -16.56 16.62 -5.29
CA GLU A 90 -17.32 17.25 -4.21
C GLU A 90 -18.04 16.22 -3.29
N ASP A 91 -18.22 14.98 -3.78
CA ASP A 91 -18.95 13.92 -3.08
C ASP A 91 -18.16 12.61 -3.03
N ASP A 92 -18.77 11.58 -2.45
CA ASP A 92 -18.18 10.25 -2.27
C ASP A 92 -18.68 9.22 -3.30
N GLU A 93 -19.31 9.62 -4.42
CA GLU A 93 -19.87 8.66 -5.36
C GLU A 93 -18.82 7.70 -5.91
N ILE A 94 -17.65 8.23 -6.31
CA ILE A 94 -16.52 7.42 -6.80
C ILE A 94 -16.02 6.47 -5.73
N LEU A 95 -15.77 6.95 -4.51
CA LEU A 95 -15.32 6.11 -3.40
C LEU A 95 -16.35 5.03 -3.05
N GLY A 96 -17.64 5.39 -3.03
CA GLY A 96 -18.72 4.44 -2.79
C GLY A 96 -18.78 3.34 -3.86
N GLN A 97 -18.53 3.67 -5.12
CA GLN A 97 -18.47 2.68 -6.19
C GLN A 97 -17.25 1.76 -6.08
N LEU A 98 -16.07 2.31 -5.73
CA LEU A 98 -14.89 1.50 -5.44
C LEU A 98 -15.14 0.54 -4.29
N HIS A 99 -15.77 1.00 -3.22
CA HIS A 99 -16.09 0.17 -2.07
C HIS A 99 -17.05 -0.99 -2.42
N GLN A 100 -18.00 -0.77 -3.31
CA GLN A 100 -18.85 -1.84 -3.83
C GLN A 100 -18.03 -2.88 -4.60
N ASP A 101 -17.07 -2.44 -5.41
CA ASP A 101 -16.19 -3.37 -6.14
C ASP A 101 -15.24 -4.16 -5.21
N TRP A 102 -15.00 -3.67 -4.00
CA TRP A 102 -14.22 -4.36 -2.97
C TRP A 102 -15.04 -5.32 -2.12
N GLU A 103 -16.34 -5.50 -2.38
CA GLU A 103 -17.14 -6.51 -1.69
C GLU A 103 -16.45 -7.88 -1.72
N SER A 104 -16.45 -8.58 -0.59
CA SER A 104 -15.78 -9.87 -0.40
C SER A 104 -14.24 -9.84 -0.40
N THR A 105 -13.62 -8.67 -0.37
CA THR A 105 -12.18 -8.50 -0.11
C THR A 105 -11.93 -8.07 1.34
N LEU A 106 -10.67 -8.01 1.76
CA LEU A 106 -10.30 -7.50 3.08
C LEU A 106 -10.58 -5.99 3.22
N SER A 107 -10.64 -5.25 2.11
CA SER A 107 -10.91 -3.81 2.07
C SER A 107 -12.40 -3.45 2.05
N SER A 108 -13.31 -4.41 2.30
CA SER A 108 -14.76 -4.19 2.30
C SER A 108 -15.31 -3.57 3.58
N GLY A 109 -14.47 -3.29 4.57
CA GLY A 109 -14.87 -2.72 5.84
C GLY A 109 -15.13 -1.21 5.81
N ALA A 110 -15.87 -0.70 6.79
CA ALA A 110 -16.10 0.73 6.94
C ALA A 110 -14.80 1.51 7.28
N GLU A 111 -13.87 0.85 7.94
CA GLU A 111 -12.55 1.36 8.30
C GLU A 111 -11.76 1.80 7.07
N THR A 112 -11.82 1.04 5.97
CA THR A 112 -11.16 1.41 4.71
C THR A 112 -11.75 2.69 4.12
N LEU A 113 -13.08 2.88 4.19
CA LEU A 113 -13.70 4.15 3.79
C LEU A 113 -13.22 5.31 4.68
N ASP A 114 -13.17 5.09 5.99
CA ASP A 114 -12.74 6.10 6.95
C ASP A 114 -11.26 6.47 6.75
N PHE A 115 -10.41 5.51 6.39
CA PHE A 115 -9.02 5.77 6.01
C PHE A 115 -8.94 6.75 4.83
N TYR A 116 -9.57 6.44 3.69
CA TYR A 116 -9.52 7.32 2.52
C TYR A 116 -10.13 8.69 2.78
N ARG A 117 -11.27 8.77 3.48
CA ARG A 117 -11.88 10.05 3.87
C ARG A 117 -10.95 10.88 4.75
N THR A 118 -10.26 10.23 5.69
CA THR A 118 -9.27 10.90 6.55
C THR A 118 -8.12 11.47 5.71
N ILE A 119 -7.62 10.72 4.73
CA ILE A 119 -6.58 11.23 3.81
C ILE A 119 -7.11 12.42 3.02
N LYS A 120 -8.29 12.34 2.42
CA LYS A 120 -8.89 13.46 1.66
C LYS A 120 -9.06 14.72 2.52
N GLU A 121 -9.53 14.57 3.74
CA GLU A 121 -9.78 15.68 4.67
C GLU A 121 -8.48 16.31 5.19
N GLN A 122 -7.51 15.48 5.58
CA GLN A 122 -6.32 15.95 6.29
C GLN A 122 -5.08 16.10 5.40
N CYS A 123 -5.07 15.47 4.23
CA CYS A 123 -3.98 15.43 3.27
C CYS A 123 -4.47 15.70 1.83
N PRO A 124 -5.16 16.84 1.56
CA PRO A 124 -5.93 17.05 0.31
C PRO A 124 -5.11 17.10 -0.97
N GLU A 125 -3.79 17.30 -0.88
CA GLU A 125 -2.89 17.30 -2.05
C GLU A 125 -2.22 15.93 -2.28
N THR A 126 -2.70 14.87 -1.61
CA THR A 126 -2.16 13.52 -1.80
C THR A 126 -2.44 13.00 -3.19
N VAL A 127 -1.41 12.44 -3.83
CA VAL A 127 -1.51 11.73 -5.10
C VAL A 127 -1.29 10.24 -4.84
N PHE A 128 -2.27 9.43 -5.19
CA PHE A 128 -2.21 7.97 -5.06
C PHE A 128 -1.50 7.34 -6.25
N HIS A 129 -0.61 6.41 -6.00
CA HIS A 129 0.08 5.59 -6.99
C HIS A 129 -0.23 4.12 -6.75
N GLY A 130 -0.83 3.46 -7.74
CA GLY A 130 -1.16 2.04 -7.66
C GLY A 130 0.05 1.17 -7.99
N THR A 131 0.39 0.26 -7.08
CA THR A 131 1.55 -0.61 -7.25
C THR A 131 1.19 -2.06 -7.57
N ASP A 132 -0.05 -2.48 -7.35
CA ASP A 132 -0.46 -3.87 -7.52
C ASP A 132 -0.89 -4.22 -8.96
N VAL A 133 -1.07 -5.50 -9.21
CA VAL A 133 -1.70 -6.00 -10.44
C VAL A 133 -3.19 -5.60 -10.47
N GLY A 134 -3.82 -5.73 -11.61
CA GLY A 134 -5.20 -5.30 -11.81
C GLY A 134 -6.24 -6.20 -11.14
N HIS A 135 -6.41 -6.09 -9.84
CA HIS A 135 -7.59 -6.65 -9.19
C HIS A 135 -8.86 -5.91 -9.67
N GLN A 136 -10.03 -6.54 -9.60
CA GLN A 136 -11.29 -5.97 -10.12
C GLN A 136 -11.18 -5.48 -11.58
N TYR A 137 -10.44 -6.23 -12.41
CA TYR A 137 -10.18 -5.86 -13.81
C TYR A 137 -11.48 -5.80 -14.64
N ASP A 138 -12.48 -6.63 -14.32
CA ASP A 138 -13.76 -6.75 -15.00
C ASP A 138 -14.85 -5.79 -14.48
N SER A 139 -14.57 -5.04 -13.42
CA SER A 139 -15.45 -4.02 -12.84
C SER A 139 -14.77 -2.65 -12.80
N THR A 140 -13.96 -2.35 -11.78
CA THR A 140 -13.24 -1.08 -11.62
C THR A 140 -12.38 -0.76 -12.84
N GLY A 141 -11.62 -1.74 -13.33
CA GLY A 141 -10.71 -1.56 -14.46
C GLY A 141 -11.45 -1.32 -15.77
N ALA A 142 -12.48 -2.11 -16.06
CA ALA A 142 -13.31 -1.92 -17.26
C ALA A 142 -13.98 -0.54 -17.26
N ARG A 143 -14.53 -0.10 -16.13
CA ARG A 143 -15.10 1.24 -15.98
C ARG A 143 -14.09 2.35 -16.21
N TYR A 144 -12.84 2.17 -15.74
CA TYR A 144 -11.82 3.19 -15.95
C TYR A 144 -11.37 3.26 -17.41
N GLN A 145 -11.26 2.12 -18.09
CA GLN A 145 -11.01 2.07 -19.52
C GLN A 145 -12.10 2.82 -20.30
N ASP A 146 -13.38 2.52 -20.04
CA ASP A 146 -14.51 3.18 -20.66
C ASP A 146 -14.48 4.71 -20.42
N TYR A 147 -14.18 5.11 -19.17
CA TYR A 147 -14.01 6.51 -18.79
C TYR A 147 -12.97 7.25 -19.64
N LEU A 148 -11.82 6.62 -19.90
CA LEU A 148 -10.77 7.21 -20.72
C LEU A 148 -11.17 7.26 -22.21
N GLU A 149 -11.81 6.22 -22.72
CA GLU A 149 -12.27 6.15 -24.12
C GLU A 149 -13.33 7.20 -24.41
N GLU A 150 -14.33 7.37 -23.54
CA GLU A 150 -15.37 8.38 -23.66
C GLU A 150 -14.83 9.82 -23.69
N ARG A 151 -13.67 10.04 -23.09
CA ARG A 151 -12.99 11.35 -23.06
C ARG A 151 -11.96 11.53 -24.16
N GLY A 152 -11.80 10.53 -25.03
CA GLY A 152 -10.83 10.58 -26.12
C GLY A 152 -9.38 10.48 -25.64
N LEU A 153 -9.13 9.82 -24.50
CA LEU A 153 -7.82 9.67 -23.86
C LEU A 153 -7.15 8.33 -24.18
N ALA A 154 -7.62 7.60 -25.20
CA ALA A 154 -7.10 6.29 -25.61
C ALA A 154 -5.62 6.31 -26.09
N ASP A 155 -5.08 7.47 -26.45
CA ASP A 155 -3.70 7.62 -26.90
C ASP A 155 -2.76 8.12 -25.75
N THR A 156 -3.22 8.06 -24.48
CA THR A 156 -2.44 8.54 -23.33
C THR A 156 -1.65 7.42 -22.65
N GLU A 157 -0.64 7.81 -21.89
CA GLU A 157 0.11 6.87 -21.03
C GLU A 157 -0.78 6.23 -19.97
N ASP A 158 -1.72 6.98 -19.42
CA ASP A 158 -2.73 6.49 -18.46
C ASP A 158 -3.56 5.35 -19.05
N TYR A 159 -4.03 5.48 -20.28
CA TYR A 159 -4.73 4.39 -20.99
C TYR A 159 -3.84 3.17 -21.20
N ARG A 160 -2.59 3.37 -21.61
CA ARG A 160 -1.61 2.28 -21.78
C ARG A 160 -1.38 1.53 -20.46
N LEU A 161 -1.21 2.26 -19.34
CA LEU A 161 -1.02 1.66 -18.01
C LEU A 161 -2.28 0.94 -17.53
N THR A 162 -3.45 1.47 -17.85
CA THR A 162 -4.74 0.82 -17.59
C THR A 162 -4.83 -0.52 -18.30
N LEU A 163 -4.53 -0.59 -19.60
CA LEU A 163 -4.52 -1.84 -20.35
C LEU A 163 -3.49 -2.85 -19.81
N GLU A 164 -2.31 -2.36 -19.41
CA GLU A 164 -1.29 -3.19 -18.77
C GLU A 164 -1.82 -3.81 -17.47
N ALA A 165 -2.45 -3.00 -16.60
CA ALA A 165 -3.02 -3.48 -15.34
C ALA A 165 -4.16 -4.49 -15.56
N LEU A 166 -5.05 -4.27 -16.53
CA LEU A 166 -6.11 -5.21 -16.92
C LEU A 166 -5.53 -6.56 -17.34
N GLN A 167 -4.51 -6.55 -18.21
CA GLN A 167 -3.85 -7.78 -18.64
C GLN A 167 -3.15 -8.51 -17.49
N GLN A 168 -2.51 -7.76 -16.58
CA GLN A 168 -1.84 -8.34 -15.42
C GLN A 168 -2.84 -8.97 -14.46
N GLY A 169 -4.00 -8.32 -14.23
CA GLY A 169 -5.07 -8.85 -13.41
C GLY A 169 -5.63 -10.17 -13.94
N THR A 170 -5.92 -10.23 -15.23
CA THR A 170 -6.35 -11.47 -15.91
C THR A 170 -5.28 -12.56 -15.77
N THR A 171 -4.01 -12.22 -16.01
CA THR A 171 -2.89 -13.17 -15.87
C THR A 171 -2.76 -13.70 -14.44
N PHE A 172 -2.92 -12.83 -13.45
CA PHE A 172 -2.86 -13.23 -12.04
C PHE A 172 -4.05 -14.11 -11.66
N ALA A 173 -5.27 -13.76 -12.09
CA ALA A 173 -6.46 -14.56 -11.85
C ALA A 173 -6.35 -15.98 -12.44
N GLU A 174 -5.75 -16.12 -13.62
CA GLU A 174 -5.56 -17.41 -14.28
C GLU A 174 -4.45 -18.27 -13.64
N ARG A 175 -3.38 -17.66 -13.16
CA ARG A 175 -2.14 -18.36 -12.75
C ARG A 175 -1.96 -18.41 -11.24
N GLY A 176 -2.53 -17.48 -10.46
CA GLY A 176 -2.45 -17.42 -9.00
C GLY A 176 -1.03 -17.37 -8.44
N SER A 177 -0.09 -16.70 -9.14
CA SER A 177 1.32 -16.70 -8.74
C SER A 177 1.68 -15.46 -7.94
N ASP A 178 1.90 -15.61 -6.63
CA ASP A 178 2.37 -14.53 -5.76
C ASP A 178 3.71 -13.95 -6.24
N ILE A 179 4.63 -14.80 -6.70
CA ILE A 179 5.91 -14.34 -7.26
C ILE A 179 5.70 -13.42 -8.48
N TYR A 180 4.70 -13.73 -9.32
CA TYR A 180 4.36 -12.85 -10.44
C TYR A 180 3.84 -11.52 -9.94
N ARG A 181 2.89 -11.52 -9.00
CA ARG A 181 2.29 -10.32 -8.42
C ARG A 181 3.36 -9.43 -7.77
N GLU A 182 4.18 -9.97 -6.87
CA GLU A 182 5.22 -9.23 -6.16
C GLU A 182 6.25 -8.60 -7.11
N ASN A 183 6.64 -9.33 -8.17
CA ASN A 183 7.54 -8.76 -9.19
C ASN A 183 6.89 -7.60 -9.96
N ARG A 184 5.57 -7.65 -10.21
CA ARG A 184 4.85 -6.53 -10.83
C ARG A 184 4.76 -5.34 -9.88
N MET A 185 4.43 -5.58 -8.61
CA MET A 185 4.37 -4.54 -7.58
C MET A 185 5.69 -3.78 -7.48
N ALA A 186 6.82 -4.49 -7.38
CA ALA A 186 8.13 -3.87 -7.35
C ALA A 186 8.44 -3.05 -8.63
N ALA A 187 8.09 -3.59 -9.80
CA ALA A 187 8.31 -2.90 -11.06
C ALA A 187 7.45 -1.63 -11.20
N HIS A 188 6.19 -1.69 -10.75
CA HIS A 188 5.29 -0.52 -10.76
C HIS A 188 5.78 0.55 -9.79
N PHE A 189 6.14 0.16 -8.56
CA PHE A 189 6.69 1.11 -7.59
C PHE A 189 7.92 1.84 -8.16
N ILE A 190 8.89 1.11 -8.72
CA ILE A 190 10.11 1.70 -9.30
C ILE A 190 9.74 2.67 -10.44
N ARG A 191 8.85 2.25 -11.35
CA ARG A 191 8.42 3.09 -12.48
C ARG A 191 7.77 4.39 -12.02
N GLU A 192 6.80 4.29 -11.10
CA GLU A 192 6.08 5.44 -10.59
C GLU A 192 7.01 6.37 -9.77
N PHE A 193 7.89 5.77 -8.95
CA PHE A 193 8.85 6.53 -8.15
C PHE A 193 9.89 7.25 -9.01
N ASP A 194 10.43 6.60 -10.04
CA ASP A 194 11.40 7.21 -10.96
C ASP A 194 10.76 8.30 -11.83
N ALA A 195 9.44 8.29 -12.00
CA ALA A 195 8.71 9.34 -12.72
C ALA A 195 8.43 10.58 -11.86
N LEU A 196 8.62 10.51 -10.53
CA LEU A 196 8.53 11.68 -9.69
C LEU A 196 9.76 12.54 -9.91
N ASP A 197 9.55 13.77 -10.35
CA ASP A 197 10.62 14.78 -10.35
C ASP A 197 11.01 15.06 -8.90
N GLY A 198 12.19 14.54 -8.49
CA GLY A 198 12.71 14.52 -7.13
C GLY A 198 12.91 15.86 -6.46
#